data_346ad5d3f76e712a9767b65d2671ca16
#
_entry.id   346ad5d3f76e712a9767b65d2671ca16
#
_cell.length_a   1.000
_cell.length_b   1.000
_cell.length_c   1.000
_cell.angle_alpha   90.00
_cell.angle_beta   90.00
_cell.angle_gamma   90.00
#
_symmetry.space_group_name_H-M   'P 1'
#
loop_
_entity.id
_entity.type
_entity.pdbx_description
1 polymer ?
#
loop_
_entity_poly.entity_id
_entity_poly.type
_entity_poly.pdbx_seq_one_letter_code
_entity_poly.pdbx_strand_id
1 'polypeptide(L)'
;FTQIHPTCIPVHGTQQSKLTLMSESLRNDGRIWVPKKIEDVKMVSCGAGAAGIAIGKLLISMGFGNIVMCDINGIICEGDEGLNAGQEEISHVSNLAHEHGKLADALKGADAFIGVSRPGLVTKEMVSTMNNGIVFAMANPTPEIMPDEAKAGGAAVVGTGRSDYPNQINNVLVFPGLFKGVLAVRAKDITEKMKIAAAHAIASVIPEEELNAEYVIPSSFDKRVALAVANAVAKAAVEEGINRVPYEEIK
;
A
#
# COMPACT_ATOMS: atom_id res chain seq x y z
N PHE A 1 2.33 17.58 -9.98
CA PHE A 1 2.71 16.14 -10.16
C PHE A 1 2.99 15.56 -8.79
N THR A 2 1.95 15.06 -8.10
CA THR A 2 2.09 14.34 -6.84
C THR A 2 2.20 12.85 -7.20
N GLN A 3 3.39 12.38 -7.53
CA GLN A 3 3.64 10.95 -7.59
C GLN A 3 3.64 10.44 -6.14
N ILE A 4 2.60 9.68 -5.78
CA ILE A 4 2.58 8.95 -4.52
C ILE A 4 3.67 7.89 -4.60
N HIS A 5 4.65 7.99 -3.71
CA HIS A 5 5.73 7.00 -3.68
C HIS A 5 5.19 5.67 -3.13
N PRO A 6 5.50 4.50 -3.74
CA PRO A 6 4.97 3.20 -3.30
C PRO A 6 5.17 2.88 -1.82
N THR A 7 6.24 3.41 -1.22
CA THR A 7 6.56 3.21 0.20
C THR A 7 5.64 3.96 1.17
N CYS A 8 4.72 4.79 0.68
CA CYS A 8 3.72 5.45 1.53
C CYS A 8 2.55 4.53 1.92
N ILE A 9 2.51 3.31 1.38
CA ILE A 9 1.51 2.31 1.75
C ILE A 9 2.09 1.53 2.93
N PRO A 10 1.52 1.65 4.13
CA PRO A 10 2.01 0.91 5.28
C PRO A 10 1.72 -0.57 5.09
N VAL A 11 2.77 -1.36 5.12
CA VAL A 11 2.67 -2.81 5.20
C VAL A 11 3.02 -3.20 6.62
N HIS A 12 1.99 -3.37 7.43
CA HIS A 12 2.16 -3.88 8.78
C HIS A 12 2.41 -5.38 8.74
N GLY A 13 3.57 -5.79 9.15
CA GLY A 13 3.87 -7.20 9.42
C GLY A 13 5.33 -7.57 9.39
N THR A 14 5.84 -7.96 10.54
CA THR A 14 6.71 -9.11 10.61
C THR A 14 5.80 -10.34 10.66
N GLN A 15 5.73 -11.01 9.55
CA GLN A 15 5.45 -12.44 9.33
C GLN A 15 4.25 -13.15 9.95
N GLN A 16 3.36 -12.75 10.67
CA GLN A 16 2.18 -13.52 11.12
C GLN A 16 1.33 -12.82 12.17
N SER A 17 1.90 -11.93 12.95
CA SER A 17 1.23 -11.40 14.14
C SER A 17 0.30 -10.20 13.88
N LYS A 18 0.55 -9.39 12.84
CA LYS A 18 -0.17 -8.11 12.68
C LYS A 18 -1.42 -8.14 11.80
N LEU A 19 -1.53 -9.09 10.89
CA LEU A 19 -2.82 -9.45 10.30
C LEU A 19 -3.73 -10.16 11.33
N THR A 20 -3.14 -10.77 12.36
CA THR A 20 -3.87 -11.47 13.44
C THR A 20 -4.58 -10.50 14.39
N LEU A 21 -4.04 -9.31 14.66
CA LEU A 21 -4.68 -8.35 15.57
C LEU A 21 -5.95 -7.69 15.02
N MET A 22 -6.06 -7.56 13.71
CA MET A 22 -7.33 -7.21 13.09
C MET A 22 -8.34 -8.35 13.17
N SER A 23 -7.93 -9.58 13.55
CA SER A 23 -8.78 -10.76 13.63
C SER A 23 -9.63 -10.88 14.90
N GLU A 24 -9.31 -10.15 15.95
CA GLU A 24 -10.05 -10.23 17.23
C GLU A 24 -11.12 -9.16 17.40
N SER A 25 -11.18 -8.14 16.55
CA SER A 25 -12.27 -7.19 16.58
C SER A 25 -13.53 -7.80 15.95
N LEU A 26 -14.45 -8.22 16.78
CA LEU A 26 -15.82 -8.54 16.35
C LEU A 26 -16.43 -7.31 15.66
N ARG A 27 -16.82 -7.47 14.41
CA ARG A 27 -17.65 -6.46 13.74
C ARG A 27 -19.00 -6.37 14.43
N ASN A 28 -19.61 -5.19 14.38
CA ASN A 28 -21.00 -5.00 14.79
C ASN A 28 -22.00 -5.89 14.01
N ASP A 29 -21.55 -6.54 12.91
CA ASP A 29 -22.35 -7.46 12.09
C ASP A 29 -22.11 -8.95 12.39
N GLY A 30 -21.31 -9.28 13.41
CA GLY A 30 -21.05 -10.66 13.85
C GLY A 30 -20.15 -11.50 12.96
N ARG A 31 -19.48 -10.91 11.98
CA ARG A 31 -18.53 -11.65 11.11
C ARG A 31 -17.17 -11.77 11.78
N ILE A 32 -16.59 -12.96 11.74
CA ILE A 32 -15.24 -13.23 12.25
C ILE A 32 -14.24 -12.96 11.12
N TRP A 33 -13.25 -12.17 11.43
CA TRP A 33 -12.13 -11.95 10.49
C TRP A 33 -11.17 -13.16 10.59
N VAL A 34 -10.89 -13.80 9.45
CA VAL A 34 -9.95 -14.92 9.39
C VAL A 34 -8.60 -14.37 8.95
N PRO A 35 -7.52 -14.54 9.74
CA PRO A 35 -6.19 -14.14 9.32
C PRO A 35 -5.81 -14.82 8.01
N LYS A 36 -5.38 -14.02 7.02
CA LYS A 36 -4.83 -14.52 5.75
C LYS A 36 -3.33 -14.38 5.74
N LYS A 37 -2.65 -15.32 5.09
CA LYS A 37 -1.25 -15.12 4.73
C LYS A 37 -1.17 -14.01 3.69
N ILE A 38 -0.05 -13.28 3.67
CA ILE A 38 0.17 -12.15 2.76
C ILE A 38 -0.01 -12.57 1.29
N GLU A 39 0.39 -13.78 0.96
CA GLU A 39 0.27 -14.40 -0.37
C GLU A 39 -1.19 -14.63 -0.80
N ASP A 40 -2.12 -14.81 0.16
CA ASP A 40 -3.54 -15.09 -0.07
C ASP A 40 -4.42 -13.82 -0.05
N VAL A 41 -3.84 -12.67 0.30
CA VAL A 41 -4.56 -11.39 0.33
C VAL A 41 -4.88 -10.97 -1.10
N LYS A 42 -6.17 -10.92 -1.46
CA LYS A 42 -6.61 -10.38 -2.75
C LYS A 42 -6.57 -8.85 -2.71
N MET A 43 -5.64 -8.28 -3.46
CA MET A 43 -5.45 -6.84 -3.57
C MET A 43 -5.83 -6.35 -4.96
N VAL A 44 -6.70 -5.35 -5.02
CA VAL A 44 -7.10 -4.69 -6.26
C VAL A 44 -6.44 -3.33 -6.36
N SER A 45 -5.68 -3.09 -7.43
CA SER A 45 -5.09 -1.78 -7.73
C SER A 45 -5.78 -1.16 -8.93
N CYS A 46 -6.37 0.02 -8.77
CA CYS A 46 -7.01 0.78 -9.85
C CYS A 46 -6.16 1.97 -10.26
N GLY A 47 -5.79 1.99 -11.54
CA GLY A 47 -4.89 2.96 -12.14
C GLY A 47 -3.57 2.32 -12.53
N ALA A 48 -3.54 1.64 -13.68
CA ALA A 48 -2.35 0.99 -14.24
C ALA A 48 -1.45 1.93 -15.04
N GLY A 49 -1.23 3.12 -14.51
CA GLY A 49 -0.18 4.05 -14.93
C GLY A 49 1.13 3.82 -14.16
N ALA A 50 2.11 4.70 -14.32
CA ALA A 50 3.44 4.57 -13.71
C ALA A 50 3.37 4.35 -12.17
N ALA A 51 2.50 5.06 -11.45
CA ALA A 51 2.35 4.92 -10.01
C ALA A 51 1.75 3.56 -9.63
N GLY A 52 0.65 3.15 -10.26
CA GLY A 52 -0.01 1.87 -9.95
C GLY A 52 0.88 0.67 -10.27
N ILE A 53 1.58 0.70 -11.39
CA ILE A 53 2.54 -0.36 -11.77
C ILE A 53 3.69 -0.43 -10.76
N ALA A 54 4.25 0.72 -10.35
CA ALA A 54 5.32 0.75 -9.35
C ALA A 54 4.86 0.21 -7.98
N ILE A 55 3.64 0.54 -7.56
CA ILE A 55 3.02 0.00 -6.35
C ILE A 55 2.83 -1.51 -6.48
N GLY A 56 2.24 -1.99 -7.59
CA GLY A 56 2.03 -3.41 -7.83
C GLY A 56 3.33 -4.21 -7.76
N LYS A 57 4.38 -3.75 -8.44
CA LYS A 57 5.72 -4.38 -8.40
C LYS A 57 6.29 -4.44 -6.99
N LEU A 58 6.20 -3.32 -6.23
CA LEU A 58 6.68 -3.28 -4.86
C LEU A 58 5.92 -4.27 -3.97
N LEU A 59 4.60 -4.35 -4.08
CA LEU A 59 3.78 -5.29 -3.30
C LEU A 59 4.11 -6.74 -3.64
N ILE A 60 4.31 -7.07 -4.92
CA ILE A 60 4.76 -8.40 -5.34
C ILE A 60 6.12 -8.73 -4.71
N SER A 61 7.08 -7.79 -4.74
CA SER A 61 8.39 -8.01 -4.12
C SER A 61 8.33 -8.13 -2.59
N MET A 62 7.25 -7.67 -1.96
CA MET A 62 6.96 -7.86 -0.53
C MET A 62 6.23 -9.17 -0.21
N GLY A 63 5.88 -9.97 -1.22
CA GLY A 63 5.27 -11.29 -1.06
C GLY A 63 3.75 -11.35 -1.26
N PHE A 64 3.11 -10.27 -1.73
CA PHE A 64 1.69 -10.35 -2.12
C PHE A 64 1.55 -11.16 -3.41
N GLY A 65 0.85 -12.28 -3.33
CA GLY A 65 0.70 -13.21 -4.46
C GLY A 65 -0.56 -12.99 -5.31
N ASN A 66 -1.58 -12.31 -4.78
CA ASN A 66 -2.87 -12.15 -5.47
C ASN A 66 -3.18 -10.66 -5.70
N ILE A 67 -2.53 -10.08 -6.69
CA ILE A 67 -2.73 -8.68 -7.09
C ILE A 67 -3.49 -8.64 -8.41
N VAL A 68 -4.61 -7.92 -8.46
CA VAL A 68 -5.41 -7.66 -9.65
C VAL A 68 -5.27 -6.19 -10.03
N MET A 69 -4.71 -5.91 -11.20
CA MET A 69 -4.57 -4.56 -11.73
C MET A 69 -5.76 -4.20 -12.61
N CYS A 70 -6.27 -2.97 -12.45
CA CYS A 70 -7.35 -2.44 -13.29
C CYS A 70 -6.93 -1.13 -13.95
N ASP A 71 -7.30 -0.97 -15.20
CA ASP A 71 -7.22 0.28 -15.96
C ASP A 71 -8.62 0.80 -16.35
N ILE A 72 -8.68 1.71 -17.33
CA ILE A 72 -9.93 2.26 -17.85
C ILE A 72 -10.79 1.21 -18.57
N ASN A 73 -10.16 0.16 -19.08
CA ASN A 73 -10.84 -0.93 -19.82
C ASN A 73 -11.35 -2.01 -18.87
N GLY A 74 -10.81 -2.12 -17.68
CA GLY A 74 -11.18 -3.12 -16.66
C GLY A 74 -9.96 -3.82 -16.08
N ILE A 75 -10.14 -5.10 -15.75
CA ILE A 75 -9.07 -5.95 -15.23
C ILE A 75 -8.05 -6.21 -16.36
N ILE A 76 -6.77 -6.04 -16.03
CA ILE A 76 -5.65 -6.33 -16.94
C ILE A 76 -5.32 -7.82 -16.86
N CYS A 77 -5.29 -8.47 -18.01
CA CYS A 77 -4.85 -9.86 -18.16
C CYS A 77 -3.64 -9.95 -19.08
N GLU A 78 -2.84 -10.98 -18.87
CA GLU A 78 -1.79 -11.36 -19.81
C GLU A 78 -2.39 -11.68 -21.19
N GLY A 79 -1.81 -11.07 -22.23
CA GLY A 79 -2.28 -11.24 -23.62
C GLY A 79 -3.41 -10.30 -24.05
N ASP A 80 -3.88 -9.38 -23.18
CA ASP A 80 -4.85 -8.37 -23.59
C ASP A 80 -4.27 -7.45 -24.68
N GLU A 81 -5.08 -7.12 -25.67
CA GLU A 81 -4.68 -6.19 -26.72
C GLU A 81 -4.61 -4.74 -26.22
N GLY A 82 -3.63 -3.99 -26.69
CA GLY A 82 -3.52 -2.55 -26.43
C GLY A 82 -2.87 -2.18 -25.09
N LEU A 83 -2.27 -3.13 -24.40
CA LEU A 83 -1.47 -2.86 -23.21
C LEU A 83 -0.22 -2.04 -23.59
N ASN A 84 0.14 -1.06 -22.75
CA ASN A 84 1.45 -0.43 -22.86
C ASN A 84 2.53 -1.32 -22.24
N ALA A 85 3.82 -1.03 -22.52
CA ALA A 85 4.93 -1.87 -22.06
C ALA A 85 4.95 -2.14 -20.55
N GLY A 86 4.53 -1.17 -19.71
CA GLY A 86 4.46 -1.37 -18.26
C GLY A 86 3.28 -2.23 -17.83
N GLN A 87 2.14 -2.11 -18.52
CA GLN A 87 0.98 -2.96 -18.31
C GLN A 87 1.26 -4.38 -18.76
N GLU A 88 1.92 -4.56 -19.91
CA GLU A 88 2.38 -5.86 -20.38
C GLU A 88 3.28 -6.54 -19.35
N GLU A 89 4.31 -5.82 -18.87
CA GLU A 89 5.24 -6.37 -17.88
C GLU A 89 4.53 -6.80 -16.59
N ILE A 90 3.61 -5.97 -16.05
CA ILE A 90 2.92 -6.31 -14.80
C ILE A 90 1.87 -7.40 -15.00
N SER A 91 1.30 -7.57 -16.19
CA SER A 91 0.30 -8.60 -16.47
C SER A 91 0.84 -10.01 -16.31
N HIS A 92 2.13 -10.23 -16.60
CA HIS A 92 2.78 -11.53 -16.42
C HIS A 92 2.91 -11.99 -14.95
N VAL A 93 2.86 -11.06 -14.01
CA VAL A 93 3.10 -11.33 -12.57
C VAL A 93 1.94 -10.92 -11.67
N SER A 94 0.86 -10.40 -12.25
CA SER A 94 -0.39 -10.04 -11.56
C SER A 94 -1.56 -10.82 -12.16
N ASN A 95 -2.72 -10.79 -11.48
CA ASN A 95 -3.93 -11.48 -11.94
C ASN A 95 -3.70 -12.94 -12.39
N LEU A 96 -2.94 -13.70 -11.59
CA LEU A 96 -2.58 -15.09 -11.91
C LEU A 96 -3.78 -16.03 -12.03
N ALA A 97 -4.95 -15.62 -11.54
CA ALA A 97 -6.21 -16.34 -11.70
C ALA A 97 -6.91 -16.05 -13.05
N HIS A 98 -6.33 -15.16 -13.88
CA HIS A 98 -6.90 -14.72 -15.15
C HIS A 98 -8.37 -14.24 -15.01
N GLU A 99 -8.63 -13.45 -13.95
CA GLU A 99 -9.94 -12.82 -13.77
C GLU A 99 -10.17 -11.79 -14.87
N HIS A 100 -11.40 -11.74 -15.40
CA HIS A 100 -11.83 -10.75 -16.39
C HIS A 100 -13.01 -9.94 -15.86
N GLY A 101 -13.21 -8.74 -16.41
CA GLY A 101 -14.35 -7.89 -16.07
C GLY A 101 -13.95 -6.45 -15.79
N LYS A 102 -14.81 -5.74 -15.09
CA LYS A 102 -14.63 -4.35 -14.70
C LYS A 102 -14.13 -4.24 -13.26
N LEU A 103 -13.81 -3.03 -12.82
CA LEU A 103 -13.39 -2.76 -11.44
C LEU A 103 -14.36 -3.35 -10.40
N ALA A 104 -15.67 -3.27 -10.65
CA ALA A 104 -16.67 -3.84 -9.76
C ALA A 104 -16.56 -5.37 -9.62
N ASP A 105 -16.12 -6.06 -10.67
CA ASP A 105 -15.91 -7.51 -10.63
C ASP A 105 -14.62 -7.85 -9.87
N ALA A 106 -13.56 -7.09 -10.08
CA ALA A 106 -12.30 -7.24 -9.34
C ALA A 106 -12.50 -7.09 -7.83
N LEU A 107 -13.33 -6.13 -7.40
CA LEU A 107 -13.57 -5.83 -5.99
C LEU A 107 -14.36 -6.91 -5.25
N LYS A 108 -15.06 -7.81 -5.95
CA LYS A 108 -15.76 -8.92 -5.30
C LYS A 108 -14.80 -9.82 -4.53
N GLY A 109 -15.00 -9.90 -3.21
CA GLY A 109 -14.16 -10.68 -2.33
C GLY A 109 -12.73 -10.16 -2.16
N ALA A 110 -12.42 -8.95 -2.62
CA ALA A 110 -11.13 -8.32 -2.39
C ALA A 110 -10.93 -7.96 -0.92
N ASP A 111 -9.72 -8.16 -0.41
CA ASP A 111 -9.34 -7.80 0.96
C ASP A 111 -8.79 -6.37 1.04
N ALA A 112 -8.19 -5.87 -0.04
CA ALA A 112 -7.68 -4.51 -0.11
C ALA A 112 -7.90 -3.87 -1.48
N PHE A 113 -8.12 -2.55 -1.47
CA PHE A 113 -8.21 -1.71 -2.66
C PHE A 113 -7.19 -0.57 -2.56
N ILE A 114 -6.48 -0.34 -3.65
CA ILE A 114 -5.55 0.77 -3.82
C ILE A 114 -5.97 1.56 -5.06
N GLY A 115 -6.43 2.79 -4.86
CA GLY A 115 -6.79 3.72 -5.93
C GLY A 115 -5.69 4.74 -6.19
N VAL A 116 -5.20 4.81 -7.42
CA VAL A 116 -4.26 5.82 -7.93
C VAL A 116 -4.71 6.31 -9.31
N SER A 117 -6.00 6.52 -9.46
CA SER A 117 -6.66 6.79 -10.73
C SER A 117 -7.38 8.14 -10.70
N ARG A 118 -8.69 8.15 -10.78
CA ARG A 118 -9.51 9.36 -10.86
C ARG A 118 -10.65 9.35 -9.83
N PRO A 119 -11.19 10.54 -9.47
CA PRO A 119 -12.26 10.66 -8.50
C PRO A 119 -13.51 9.85 -8.84
N GLY A 120 -14.18 9.35 -7.80
CA GLY A 120 -15.55 8.82 -7.89
C GLY A 120 -15.69 7.51 -8.68
N LEU A 121 -14.62 6.74 -8.84
CA LEU A 121 -14.67 5.45 -9.55
C LEU A 121 -15.25 4.31 -8.72
N VAL A 122 -15.15 4.38 -7.41
CA VAL A 122 -15.60 3.33 -6.50
C VAL A 122 -16.88 3.79 -5.81
N THR A 123 -17.85 2.91 -5.74
CA THR A 123 -19.11 3.19 -5.06
C THR A 123 -19.23 2.41 -3.75
N LYS A 124 -20.12 2.84 -2.89
CA LYS A 124 -20.46 2.14 -1.64
C LYS A 124 -20.84 0.67 -1.90
N GLU A 125 -21.60 0.41 -2.96
CA GLU A 125 -22.03 -0.94 -3.35
C GLU A 125 -20.84 -1.81 -3.76
N MET A 126 -19.87 -1.27 -4.48
CA MET A 126 -18.62 -1.97 -4.79
C MET A 126 -17.85 -2.34 -3.53
N VAL A 127 -17.70 -1.40 -2.58
CA VAL A 127 -17.04 -1.67 -1.30
C VAL A 127 -17.78 -2.75 -0.51
N SER A 128 -19.10 -2.78 -0.53
CA SER A 128 -19.90 -3.80 0.18
C SER A 128 -19.68 -5.23 -0.34
N THR A 129 -19.12 -5.39 -1.54
CA THR A 129 -18.77 -6.72 -2.10
C THR A 129 -17.38 -7.20 -1.69
N MET A 130 -16.56 -6.32 -1.07
CA MET A 130 -15.25 -6.68 -0.57
C MET A 130 -15.33 -7.54 0.69
N ASN A 131 -14.23 -8.23 0.99
CA ASN A 131 -14.09 -9.05 2.18
C ASN A 131 -13.55 -8.20 3.34
N ASN A 132 -14.40 -7.38 3.97
CA ASN A 132 -13.98 -6.54 5.09
C ASN A 132 -12.83 -5.57 4.74
N GLY A 133 -12.94 -4.96 3.58
CA GLY A 133 -11.82 -4.39 2.84
C GLY A 133 -11.09 -3.24 3.54
N ILE A 134 -9.79 -3.19 3.28
CA ILE A 134 -8.96 -2.01 3.48
C ILE A 134 -9.04 -1.18 2.20
N VAL A 135 -9.41 0.10 2.30
CA VAL A 135 -9.59 0.99 1.15
C VAL A 135 -8.62 2.14 1.23
N PHE A 136 -7.63 2.17 0.34
CA PHE A 136 -6.72 3.29 0.14
C PHE A 136 -7.05 4.02 -1.16
N ALA A 137 -7.84 5.09 -1.04
CA ALA A 137 -8.29 5.91 -2.17
C ALA A 137 -7.42 7.18 -2.25
N MET A 138 -6.48 7.20 -3.19
CA MET A 138 -5.39 8.18 -3.22
C MET A 138 -5.45 9.16 -4.39
N ALA A 139 -6.50 9.14 -5.22
CA ALA A 139 -6.71 10.17 -6.24
C ALA A 139 -6.79 11.56 -5.58
N ASN A 140 -6.19 12.54 -6.21
CA ASN A 140 -6.05 13.90 -5.68
C ASN A 140 -6.59 14.93 -6.71
N PRO A 141 -7.39 15.94 -6.32
CA PRO A 141 -7.74 16.33 -4.93
C PRO A 141 -8.89 15.53 -4.31
N THR A 142 -9.69 14.83 -5.11
CA THR A 142 -10.83 14.04 -4.65
C THR A 142 -10.50 12.56 -4.84
N PRO A 143 -10.68 11.71 -3.81
CA PRO A 143 -10.37 10.29 -3.89
C PRO A 143 -11.35 9.51 -4.78
N GLU A 144 -11.03 8.27 -5.10
CA GLU A 144 -11.88 7.34 -5.85
C GLU A 144 -13.22 7.07 -5.17
N ILE A 145 -13.23 7.13 -3.84
CA ILE A 145 -14.43 7.11 -2.99
C ILE A 145 -14.14 7.94 -1.74
N MET A 146 -15.13 8.69 -1.28
CA MET A 146 -15.00 9.44 -0.02
C MET A 146 -14.94 8.49 1.18
N PRO A 147 -14.12 8.80 2.22
CA PRO A 147 -13.98 7.92 3.38
C PRO A 147 -15.30 7.54 4.06
N ASP A 148 -16.23 8.47 4.20
CA ASP A 148 -17.53 8.22 4.81
C ASP A 148 -18.38 7.25 3.98
N GLU A 149 -18.32 7.34 2.66
CA GLU A 149 -19.00 6.41 1.75
C GLU A 149 -18.36 5.02 1.78
N ALA A 150 -17.00 4.95 1.82
CA ALA A 150 -16.29 3.68 1.93
C ALA A 150 -16.63 2.96 3.26
N LYS A 151 -16.66 3.69 4.39
CA LYS A 151 -17.09 3.16 5.68
C LYS A 151 -18.56 2.71 5.65
N ALA A 152 -19.44 3.50 5.05
CA ALA A 152 -20.84 3.13 4.88
C ALA A 152 -21.02 1.89 3.95
N GLY A 153 -20.05 1.61 3.07
CA GLY A 153 -19.94 0.39 2.28
C GLY A 153 -19.40 -0.82 3.05
N GLY A 154 -18.94 -0.62 4.28
CA GLY A 154 -18.41 -1.70 5.12
C GLY A 154 -16.88 -1.84 5.06
N ALA A 155 -16.14 -0.83 4.59
CA ALA A 155 -14.69 -0.83 4.69
C ALA A 155 -14.27 -0.83 6.16
N ALA A 156 -13.36 -1.75 6.53
CA ALA A 156 -12.83 -1.85 7.89
C ALA A 156 -11.82 -0.74 8.19
N VAL A 157 -10.98 -0.41 7.20
CA VAL A 157 -9.98 0.65 7.29
C VAL A 157 -10.04 1.50 6.04
N VAL A 158 -10.00 2.81 6.19
CA VAL A 158 -9.94 3.74 5.07
C VAL A 158 -8.77 4.69 5.24
N GLY A 159 -7.97 4.85 4.19
CA GLY A 159 -6.91 5.85 4.07
C GLY A 159 -7.05 6.65 2.78
N THR A 160 -6.63 7.91 2.82
CA THR A 160 -6.70 8.82 1.67
C THR A 160 -5.55 9.82 1.70
N GLY A 161 -5.29 10.50 0.60
CA GLY A 161 -4.32 11.61 0.55
C GLY A 161 -4.78 12.87 1.28
N ARG A 162 -6.04 12.96 1.71
CA ARG A 162 -6.60 14.14 2.38
C ARG A 162 -6.15 14.24 3.83
N SER A 163 -5.81 15.46 4.26
CA SER A 163 -5.36 15.75 5.63
C SER A 163 -6.49 15.95 6.63
N ASP A 164 -7.72 16.06 6.17
CA ASP A 164 -8.92 16.23 7.00
C ASP A 164 -9.58 14.90 7.42
N TYR A 165 -8.95 13.77 7.04
CA TYR A 165 -9.38 12.42 7.43
C TYR A 165 -8.25 11.66 8.13
N PRO A 166 -8.58 10.69 8.98
CA PRO A 166 -7.58 9.79 9.56
C PRO A 166 -6.87 8.95 8.49
N ASN A 167 -5.75 8.34 8.86
CA ASN A 167 -4.92 7.54 7.96
C ASN A 167 -4.50 8.31 6.70
N GLN A 168 -4.04 9.55 6.84
CA GLN A 168 -3.53 10.33 5.73
C GLN A 168 -2.32 9.64 5.09
N ILE A 169 -2.42 9.32 3.80
CA ILE A 169 -1.33 8.79 3.00
C ILE A 169 -0.59 9.97 2.37
N ASN A 170 0.62 10.25 2.86
CA ASN A 170 1.38 11.41 2.44
C ASN A 170 2.85 11.06 2.20
N ASN A 171 3.41 11.52 1.09
CA ASN A 171 4.82 11.32 0.71
C ASN A 171 5.80 11.84 1.77
N VAL A 172 5.41 12.80 2.60
CA VAL A 172 6.25 13.34 3.68
C VAL A 172 6.67 12.27 4.70
N LEU A 173 5.94 11.17 4.80
CA LEU A 173 6.32 10.05 5.67
C LEU A 173 7.61 9.34 5.20
N VAL A 174 7.91 9.42 3.92
CA VAL A 174 9.07 8.72 3.33
C VAL A 174 10.24 9.64 3.06
N PHE A 175 10.02 10.73 2.33
CA PHE A 175 11.11 11.48 1.69
C PHE A 175 12.18 12.05 2.63
N PRO A 176 11.86 12.69 3.77
CA PRO A 176 12.92 13.20 4.63
C PRO A 176 13.83 12.08 5.14
N GLY A 177 13.22 10.98 5.61
CA GLY A 177 13.94 9.83 6.13
C GLY A 177 14.73 9.09 5.05
N LEU A 178 14.11 8.81 3.90
CA LEU A 178 14.74 8.10 2.79
C LEU A 178 16.04 8.78 2.37
N PHE A 179 15.98 10.08 2.04
CA PHE A 179 17.16 10.82 1.61
C PHE A 179 18.18 10.99 2.74
N LYS A 180 17.74 11.21 3.98
CA LYS A 180 18.64 11.27 5.12
C LYS A 180 19.43 9.96 5.27
N GLY A 181 18.78 8.81 5.15
CA GLY A 181 19.42 7.49 5.21
C GLY A 181 20.40 7.25 4.06
N VAL A 182 19.97 7.52 2.81
CA VAL A 182 20.82 7.40 1.61
C VAL A 182 22.08 8.25 1.71
N LEU A 183 21.93 9.51 2.11
CA LEU A 183 23.05 10.45 2.20
C LEU A 183 23.98 10.14 3.36
N ALA A 184 23.46 9.65 4.49
CA ALA A 184 24.25 9.30 5.66
C ALA A 184 25.33 8.26 5.36
N VAL A 185 24.99 7.26 4.54
CA VAL A 185 25.90 6.19 4.12
C VAL A 185 26.47 6.40 2.70
N ARG A 186 26.13 7.51 2.06
CA ARG A 186 26.51 7.84 0.67
C ARG A 186 26.23 6.66 -0.28
N ALA A 187 25.01 6.10 -0.20
CA ALA A 187 24.61 4.99 -1.05
C ALA A 187 24.69 5.38 -2.54
N LYS A 188 25.02 4.42 -3.37
CA LYS A 188 25.19 4.62 -4.83
C LYS A 188 23.86 4.75 -5.56
N ASP A 189 22.81 4.16 -4.99
CA ASP A 189 21.46 4.08 -5.56
C ASP A 189 20.40 3.97 -4.47
N ILE A 190 19.13 4.04 -4.85
CA ILE A 190 17.96 3.76 -4.01
C ILE A 190 17.32 2.47 -4.52
N THR A 191 17.63 1.36 -3.86
CA THR A 191 17.18 0.02 -4.29
C THR A 191 15.77 -0.32 -3.84
N GLU A 192 15.21 -1.40 -4.40
CA GLU A 192 13.92 -1.96 -3.94
C GLU A 192 13.98 -2.35 -2.45
N LYS A 193 15.07 -2.97 -1.98
CA LYS A 193 15.23 -3.32 -0.57
C LYS A 193 15.19 -2.11 0.34
N MET A 194 15.80 -1.01 -0.05
CA MET A 194 15.77 0.24 0.71
C MET A 194 14.34 0.81 0.77
N LYS A 195 13.56 0.72 -0.31
CA LYS A 195 12.15 1.13 -0.34
C LYS A 195 11.29 0.25 0.56
N ILE A 196 11.49 -1.07 0.52
CA ILE A 196 10.82 -2.02 1.41
C ILE A 196 11.18 -1.76 2.88
N ALA A 197 12.46 -1.53 3.18
CA ALA A 197 12.91 -1.18 4.52
C ALA A 197 12.26 0.11 5.04
N ALA A 198 12.10 1.12 4.17
CA ALA A 198 11.39 2.35 4.50
C ALA A 198 9.91 2.08 4.82
N ALA A 199 9.22 1.25 4.02
CA ALA A 199 7.82 0.91 4.26
C ALA A 199 7.64 0.18 5.61
N HIS A 200 8.49 -0.80 5.91
CA HIS A 200 8.49 -1.48 7.21
C HIS A 200 8.80 -0.54 8.38
N ALA A 201 9.73 0.39 8.20
CA ALA A 201 10.07 1.37 9.22
C ALA A 201 8.89 2.29 9.54
N ILE A 202 8.15 2.78 8.53
CA ILE A 202 6.93 3.58 8.73
C ILE A 202 5.90 2.77 9.50
N ALA A 203 5.65 1.52 9.07
CA ALA A 203 4.68 0.66 9.71
C ALA A 203 5.01 0.35 11.18
N SER A 204 6.30 0.25 11.52
CA SER A 204 6.75 -0.07 12.89
C SER A 204 6.69 1.10 13.87
N VAL A 205 6.45 2.33 13.40
CA VAL A 205 6.35 3.52 14.27
C VAL A 205 5.15 3.46 15.20
N ILE A 206 4.05 2.86 14.73
CA ILE A 206 2.84 2.66 15.54
C ILE A 206 2.98 1.32 16.27
N PRO A 207 3.01 1.33 17.61
CA PRO A 207 2.99 0.10 18.40
C PRO A 207 1.71 -0.69 18.16
N GLU A 208 1.77 -2.01 18.34
CA GLU A 208 0.67 -2.92 18.08
C GLU A 208 -0.58 -2.59 18.90
N GLU A 209 -0.38 -2.19 20.15
CA GLU A 209 -1.43 -1.79 21.10
C GLU A 209 -2.14 -0.48 20.73
N GLU A 210 -1.54 0.35 19.88
CA GLU A 210 -2.14 1.60 19.40
C GLU A 210 -2.87 1.43 18.07
N LEU A 211 -2.66 0.30 17.36
CA LEU A 211 -3.29 0.05 16.05
C LEU A 211 -4.80 -0.05 16.17
N ASN A 212 -5.49 0.72 15.33
CA ASN A 212 -6.95 0.67 15.19
C ASN A 212 -7.37 1.16 13.81
N ALA A 213 -8.65 1.05 13.46
CA ALA A 213 -9.15 1.41 12.13
C ALA A 213 -8.87 2.86 11.70
N GLU A 214 -8.76 3.78 12.65
CA GLU A 214 -8.48 5.20 12.42
C GLU A 214 -6.99 5.55 12.56
N TYR A 215 -6.14 4.59 12.97
CA TYR A 215 -4.72 4.83 13.20
C TYR A 215 -3.87 3.63 12.77
N VAL A 216 -3.76 3.44 11.44
CA VAL A 216 -2.87 2.45 10.81
C VAL A 216 -1.69 3.12 10.09
N ILE A 217 -1.75 4.44 9.91
CA ILE A 217 -0.71 5.27 9.29
C ILE A 217 -0.30 6.35 10.32
N PRO A 218 0.99 6.49 10.62
CA PRO A 218 1.45 7.51 11.55
C PRO A 218 1.17 8.91 11.01
N SER A 219 1.01 9.87 11.91
CA SER A 219 0.83 11.28 11.53
C SER A 219 2.02 11.78 10.70
N SER A 220 1.73 12.60 9.69
CA SER A 220 2.74 13.31 8.89
C SER A 220 3.68 14.20 9.73
N PHE A 221 3.28 14.54 10.95
CA PHE A 221 4.06 15.34 11.90
C PHE A 221 4.80 14.49 12.94
N ASP A 222 4.69 13.17 12.90
CA ASP A 222 5.39 12.30 13.83
C ASP A 222 6.89 12.27 13.55
N LYS A 223 7.66 12.90 14.44
CA LYS A 223 9.11 13.01 14.29
C LYS A 223 9.85 11.67 14.33
N ARG A 224 9.24 10.63 14.88
CA ARG A 224 9.81 9.28 14.93
C ARG A 224 9.96 8.69 13.54
N VAL A 225 9.03 8.99 12.61
CA VAL A 225 8.99 8.42 11.27
C VAL A 225 10.27 8.69 10.49
N ALA A 226 10.69 9.95 10.40
CA ALA A 226 11.86 10.31 9.60
C ALA A 226 13.15 9.63 10.09
N LEU A 227 13.30 9.46 11.41
CA LEU A 227 14.47 8.78 11.99
C LEU A 227 14.40 7.26 11.78
N ALA A 228 13.23 6.65 11.97
CA ALA A 228 13.03 5.23 11.73
C ALA A 228 13.34 4.87 10.27
N VAL A 229 12.78 5.63 9.32
CA VAL A 229 13.03 5.45 7.89
C VAL A 229 14.50 5.64 7.55
N ALA A 230 15.15 6.71 8.04
CA ALA A 230 16.55 6.99 7.74
C ALA A 230 17.47 5.85 8.20
N ASN A 231 17.29 5.36 9.43
CA ASN A 231 18.08 4.26 9.95
C ASN A 231 17.85 2.96 9.20
N ALA A 232 16.60 2.62 8.87
CA ALA A 232 16.26 1.41 8.12
C ALA A 232 16.86 1.43 6.71
N VAL A 233 16.73 2.55 6.01
CA VAL A 233 17.28 2.74 4.65
C VAL A 233 18.81 2.67 4.65
N ALA A 234 19.47 3.32 5.61
CA ALA A 234 20.93 3.27 5.73
C ALA A 234 21.44 1.84 6.00
N LYS A 235 20.78 1.10 6.90
CA LYS A 235 21.10 -0.32 7.17
C LYS A 235 20.92 -1.17 5.92
N ALA A 236 19.81 -1.04 5.20
CA ALA A 236 19.56 -1.78 3.97
C ALA A 236 20.64 -1.53 2.92
N ALA A 237 21.08 -0.27 2.75
CA ALA A 237 22.15 0.07 1.84
C ALA A 237 23.50 -0.58 2.21
N VAL A 238 23.79 -0.70 3.50
CA VAL A 238 24.99 -1.39 3.99
C VAL A 238 24.89 -2.89 3.76
N GLU A 239 23.75 -3.50 4.04
CA GLU A 239 23.52 -4.93 3.81
C GLU A 239 23.64 -5.31 2.33
N GLU A 240 23.30 -4.40 1.42
CA GLU A 240 23.49 -4.58 -0.03
C GLU A 240 24.91 -4.22 -0.52
N GLY A 241 25.78 -3.71 0.34
CA GLY A 241 27.14 -3.32 -0.01
C GLY A 241 27.23 -2.13 -0.98
N ILE A 242 26.21 -1.28 -1.03
CA ILE A 242 26.16 -0.10 -1.91
C ILE A 242 26.51 1.21 -1.19
N ASN A 243 26.75 1.14 0.12
CA ASN A 243 27.27 2.27 0.92
C ASN A 243 28.70 2.61 0.57
N ARG A 244 29.10 3.88 0.76
CA ARG A 244 30.48 4.37 0.59
C ARG A 244 31.14 4.75 1.91
N VAL A 245 30.36 4.90 2.96
CA VAL A 245 30.85 5.14 4.33
C VAL A 245 30.12 4.20 5.30
N PRO A 246 30.74 3.82 6.44
CA PRO A 246 30.10 2.98 7.43
C PRO A 246 28.78 3.59 7.93
N TYR A 247 27.87 2.71 8.36
CA TYR A 247 26.65 3.14 9.04
C TYR A 247 26.95 3.52 10.48
N GLU A 248 26.47 4.69 10.87
CA GLU A 248 26.34 5.13 12.26
C GLU A 248 24.87 5.46 12.52
N GLU A 249 24.40 5.23 13.75
CA GLU A 249 23.01 5.49 14.10
C GLU A 249 22.67 6.97 13.92
N ILE A 250 21.64 7.22 13.12
CA ILE A 250 21.16 8.56 12.76
C ILE A 250 20.26 9.07 13.92
N LYS A 251 20.60 10.22 14.43
CA LYS A 251 19.91 10.90 15.54
C LYS A 251 19.11 12.11 15.04
#